data_8122878904545cab7a1a71f8ac2c08d5
#
_entry.id   8122878904545cab7a1a71f8ac2c08d5
#
_cell.length_a   1.000
_cell.length_b   1.000
_cell.length_c   1.000
_cell.angle_alpha   90.00
_cell.angle_beta   90.00
_cell.angle_gamma   90.00
#
_symmetry.space_group_name_H-M   'P 1'
#
loop_
_entity.id
_entity.type
_entity.pdbx_description
1 polymer ?
#
loop_
_entity_poly.entity_id
_entity_poly.type
_entity_poly.pdbx_seq_one_letter_code
_entity_poly.pdbx_strand_id
1 'polypeptide(L)'
;MGSVENNEAFCLKWNDFQSSLTNSFAEIRNENDLLDVTLICDGESIQAHKLVLSASSDAFRRVFKTFDEKNPVIFMWDIKIGDLKLLLDFMYEGQVNVGQDNLNSFLALAERLQVKGLTTNNNIASNLNNIQKRTINQR
;
A
#
# COMPACT_ATOMS: atom_id res chain seq x y z
N MET A 1 -27.54 35.92 -14.87
CA MET A 1 -26.82 35.53 -13.91
C MET A 1 -27.17 35.85 -12.51
N GLY A 2 -28.31 35.91 -12.12
CA GLY A 2 -28.68 36.22 -10.77
C GLY A 2 -28.20 35.26 -9.71
N SER A 3 -27.67 34.16 -10.15
CA SER A 3 -27.25 33.15 -9.20
C SER A 3 -26.15 33.60 -8.27
N VAL A 4 -25.50 34.69 -8.63
CA VAL A 4 -24.41 35.19 -7.80
C VAL A 4 -24.90 35.66 -6.46
N GLU A 5 -26.13 36.06 -6.40
CA GLU A 5 -26.64 36.64 -5.17
C GLU A 5 -26.91 35.64 -4.10
N ASN A 6 -27.13 34.42 -4.51
CA ASN A 6 -27.42 33.37 -3.54
C ASN A 6 -26.15 32.60 -3.31
N ASN A 7 -25.48 32.86 -2.22
CA ASN A 7 -24.21 32.23 -1.94
C ASN A 7 -24.35 30.88 -1.31
N GLU A 8 -25.49 30.26 -1.41
CA GLU A 8 -25.66 28.94 -0.83
C GLU A 8 -24.81 27.90 -1.55
N ALA A 9 -24.19 27.04 -0.80
CA ALA A 9 -23.45 25.93 -1.33
C ALA A 9 -23.98 24.65 -0.72
N PHE A 10 -23.96 23.58 -1.50
CA PHE A 10 -24.43 22.29 -1.03
C PHE A 10 -23.27 21.35 -0.87
N CYS A 11 -23.22 20.67 0.26
CA CYS A 11 -22.19 19.68 0.49
C CYS A 11 -22.68 18.33 -0.03
N LEU A 12 -22.08 17.88 -1.12
CA LEU A 12 -22.43 16.58 -1.68
C LEU A 12 -21.46 15.55 -1.11
N LYS A 13 -22.00 14.48 -0.57
CA LYS A 13 -21.18 13.43 0.02
C LYS A 13 -21.42 12.11 -0.67
N TRP A 14 -20.35 11.44 -0.98
CA TRP A 14 -20.40 10.08 -1.46
C TRP A 14 -20.32 9.18 -0.21
N ASN A 15 -21.44 8.61 0.19
CA ASN A 15 -21.44 7.68 1.32
C ASN A 15 -20.60 6.49 0.92
N ASP A 16 -19.88 5.91 1.84
CA ASP A 16 -19.01 4.77 1.57
C ASP A 16 -17.86 5.11 0.61
N PHE A 17 -17.45 6.38 0.56
CA PHE A 17 -16.40 6.80 -0.37
C PHE A 17 -15.13 5.98 -0.18
N GLN A 18 -14.66 5.84 1.05
CA GLN A 18 -13.40 5.18 1.31
C GLN A 18 -13.46 3.70 0.97
N SER A 19 -14.51 3.01 1.39
CA SER A 19 -14.63 1.58 1.10
C SER A 19 -14.86 1.34 -0.38
N SER A 20 -15.62 2.19 -1.03
CA SER A 20 -15.87 2.08 -2.46
C SER A 20 -14.58 2.26 -3.26
N LEU A 21 -13.79 3.26 -2.89
CA LEU A 21 -12.53 3.53 -3.58
C LEU A 21 -11.52 2.40 -3.36
N THR A 22 -11.45 1.90 -2.13
CA THR A 22 -10.56 0.78 -1.80
C THR A 22 -10.94 -0.47 -2.60
N ASN A 23 -12.23 -0.77 -2.68
CA ASN A 23 -12.70 -1.91 -3.47
C ASN A 23 -12.37 -1.74 -4.93
N SER A 24 -12.49 -0.53 -5.46
CA SER A 24 -12.16 -0.25 -6.86
C SER A 24 -10.68 -0.44 -7.13
N PHE A 25 -9.82 -0.04 -6.21
CA PHE A 25 -8.39 -0.27 -6.37
C PHE A 25 -8.07 -1.77 -6.42
N ALA A 26 -8.73 -2.55 -5.58
CA ALA A 26 -8.55 -4.00 -5.60
C ALA A 26 -8.99 -4.61 -6.94
N GLU A 27 -10.11 -4.12 -7.48
CA GLU A 27 -10.57 -4.57 -8.79
C GLU A 27 -9.58 -4.23 -9.90
N ILE A 28 -9.10 -3.00 -9.91
CA ILE A 28 -8.13 -2.54 -10.92
C ILE A 28 -6.87 -3.40 -10.84
N ARG A 29 -6.43 -3.71 -9.63
CA ARG A 29 -5.27 -4.58 -9.43
C ARG A 29 -5.53 -5.98 -9.98
N ASN A 30 -6.66 -6.57 -9.63
CA ASN A 30 -7.00 -7.93 -10.02
C ASN A 30 -7.18 -8.08 -11.53
N GLU A 31 -7.64 -7.04 -12.19
CA GLU A 31 -7.81 -7.04 -13.63
C GLU A 31 -6.56 -6.62 -14.38
N ASN A 32 -5.48 -6.33 -13.67
CA ASN A 32 -4.21 -5.91 -14.24
C ASN A 32 -4.34 -4.64 -15.09
N ASP A 33 -5.23 -3.75 -14.68
CA ASP A 33 -5.44 -2.49 -15.39
C ASP A 33 -4.52 -1.41 -14.86
N LEU A 34 -4.06 -0.54 -15.76
CA LEU A 34 -3.34 0.68 -15.40
C LEU A 34 -2.03 0.42 -14.65
N LEU A 35 -1.48 -0.77 -14.76
CA LEU A 35 -0.19 -1.08 -14.13
C LEU A 35 0.91 -0.26 -14.79
N ASP A 36 1.77 0.36 -13.98
CA ASP A 36 2.80 1.26 -14.49
C ASP A 36 4.14 1.15 -13.79
N VAL A 37 4.37 0.06 -13.06
CA VAL A 37 5.68 -0.23 -12.48
C VAL A 37 5.84 -1.75 -12.38
N THR A 38 7.07 -2.21 -12.56
CA THR A 38 7.40 -3.63 -12.41
C THR A 38 8.46 -3.77 -11.33
N LEU A 39 8.20 -4.64 -10.39
CA LEU A 39 9.15 -4.98 -9.33
C LEU A 39 9.69 -6.37 -9.63
N ILE A 40 11.00 -6.51 -9.65
CA ILE A 40 11.65 -7.80 -9.86
C ILE A 40 12.27 -8.23 -8.55
N CYS A 41 11.89 -9.40 -8.09
CA CYS A 41 12.29 -9.89 -6.79
C CYS A 41 12.40 -11.40 -6.86
N ASP A 42 13.56 -11.92 -6.48
CA ASP A 42 13.74 -13.35 -6.36
C ASP A 42 13.40 -14.09 -7.67
N GLY A 43 13.76 -13.49 -8.80
CA GLY A 43 13.55 -14.08 -10.12
C GLY A 43 12.13 -13.96 -10.65
N GLU A 44 11.22 -13.33 -9.90
CA GLU A 44 9.85 -13.11 -10.34
C GLU A 44 9.60 -11.63 -10.57
N SER A 45 8.67 -11.32 -11.46
CA SER A 45 8.25 -9.94 -11.68
C SER A 45 6.83 -9.76 -11.19
N ILE A 46 6.60 -8.64 -10.51
CA ILE A 46 5.29 -8.25 -10.01
C ILE A 46 4.99 -6.86 -10.52
N GLN A 47 3.82 -6.69 -11.12
CA GLN A 47 3.40 -5.38 -11.60
C GLN A 47 2.49 -4.71 -10.58
N ALA A 48 2.58 -3.40 -10.50
CA ALA A 48 1.84 -2.64 -9.52
C ALA A 48 1.56 -1.23 -10.05
N HIS A 49 0.97 -0.41 -9.18
CA HIS A 49 0.61 0.97 -9.51
C HIS A 49 1.51 1.92 -8.72
N LYS A 50 2.21 2.79 -9.44
CA LYS A 50 3.05 3.79 -8.78
C LYS A 50 2.27 4.61 -7.76
N LEU A 51 1.03 4.92 -8.08
CA LEU A 51 0.21 5.73 -7.18
C LEU A 51 0.01 5.05 -5.83
N VAL A 52 -0.34 3.77 -5.84
CA VAL A 52 -0.56 3.03 -4.59
C VAL A 52 0.74 2.88 -3.82
N LEU A 53 1.82 2.52 -4.51
CA LEU A 53 3.12 2.40 -3.85
C LEU A 53 3.57 3.71 -3.25
N SER A 54 3.38 4.82 -3.97
CA SER A 54 3.79 6.14 -3.49
C SER A 54 2.93 6.61 -2.32
N ALA A 55 1.64 6.31 -2.36
CA ALA A 55 0.75 6.70 -1.27
C ALA A 55 1.04 5.92 0.01
N SER A 56 1.54 4.70 -0.14
CA SER A 56 1.75 3.78 0.98
C SER A 56 3.19 3.75 1.48
N SER A 57 4.15 4.17 0.68
CA SER A 57 5.57 4.03 1.01
C SER A 57 6.32 5.30 0.68
N ASP A 58 6.95 5.88 1.68
CA ASP A 58 7.76 7.08 1.47
C ASP A 58 8.99 6.78 0.63
N ALA A 59 9.55 5.58 0.74
CA ALA A 59 10.71 5.19 -0.07
C ALA A 59 10.32 5.11 -1.54
N PHE A 60 9.22 4.44 -1.88
CA PHE A 60 8.77 4.37 -3.27
C PHE A 60 8.41 5.76 -3.81
N ARG A 61 7.78 6.57 -2.97
CA ARG A 61 7.41 7.92 -3.40
C ARG A 61 8.65 8.72 -3.80
N ARG A 62 9.71 8.64 -3.01
CA ARG A 62 10.96 9.33 -3.35
C ARG A 62 11.57 8.81 -4.65
N VAL A 63 11.57 7.49 -4.83
CA VAL A 63 12.11 6.88 -6.04
C VAL A 63 11.37 7.37 -7.28
N PHE A 64 10.04 7.35 -7.23
CA PHE A 64 9.25 7.74 -8.40
C PHE A 64 9.30 9.25 -8.66
N LYS A 65 9.51 10.05 -7.64
CA LYS A 65 9.71 11.50 -7.83
C LYS A 65 11.08 11.81 -8.39
N THR A 66 12.08 11.02 -8.02
CA THR A 66 13.45 11.24 -8.48
C THR A 66 13.66 10.72 -9.89
N PHE A 67 13.12 9.55 -10.18
CA PHE A 67 13.28 8.88 -11.48
C PHE A 67 11.94 8.86 -12.18
N ASP A 68 11.69 9.89 -12.98
CA ASP A 68 10.38 10.08 -13.63
C ASP A 68 10.31 9.26 -14.92
N GLU A 69 10.36 7.95 -14.76
CA GLU A 69 10.21 7.02 -15.86
C GLU A 69 8.76 6.59 -16.00
N LYS A 70 8.33 6.34 -17.23
CA LYS A 70 6.94 6.01 -17.49
C LYS A 70 6.55 4.65 -16.89
N ASN A 71 7.37 3.65 -17.13
CA ASN A 71 7.13 2.31 -16.62
C ASN A 71 8.42 1.75 -16.06
N PRO A 72 8.85 2.22 -14.89
CA PRO A 72 10.15 1.79 -14.36
C PRO A 72 10.14 0.33 -13.95
N VAL A 73 11.32 -0.27 -14.00
CA VAL A 73 11.57 -1.61 -13.49
C VAL A 73 12.51 -1.46 -12.30
N ILE A 74 12.09 -1.96 -11.15
CA ILE A 74 12.86 -1.84 -9.93
C ILE A 74 13.28 -3.22 -9.47
N PHE A 75 14.59 -3.41 -9.29
CA PHE A 75 15.13 -4.65 -8.75
C PHE A 75 15.14 -4.58 -7.22
N MET A 76 14.58 -5.59 -6.58
CA MET A 76 14.50 -5.68 -5.13
C MET A 76 15.47 -6.76 -4.67
N TRP A 77 16.56 -6.35 -4.05
CA TRP A 77 17.62 -7.25 -3.62
C TRP A 77 17.43 -7.68 -2.16
N ASP A 78 17.80 -8.93 -1.88
CA ASP A 78 17.76 -9.48 -0.51
C ASP A 78 16.37 -9.39 0.11
N ILE A 79 15.36 -9.68 -0.68
CA ILE A 79 13.97 -9.63 -0.26
C ILE A 79 13.31 -10.92 -0.67
N LYS A 80 12.59 -11.53 0.25
CA LYS A 80 11.81 -12.73 -0.05
C LYS A 80 10.58 -12.32 -0.84
N ILE A 81 10.31 -13.04 -1.93
CA ILE A 81 9.15 -12.72 -2.76
C ILE A 81 7.85 -12.82 -1.98
N GLY A 82 7.76 -13.77 -1.05
CA GLY A 82 6.57 -13.91 -0.22
C GLY A 82 6.31 -12.68 0.63
N ASP A 83 7.38 -12.10 1.22
CA ASP A 83 7.24 -10.89 2.02
C ASP A 83 6.80 -9.71 1.17
N LEU A 84 7.35 -9.59 -0.04
CA LEU A 84 6.98 -8.50 -0.94
C LEU A 84 5.51 -8.61 -1.35
N LYS A 85 5.06 -9.82 -1.66
CA LYS A 85 3.65 -10.03 -2.03
C LYS A 85 2.71 -9.65 -0.90
N LEU A 86 3.05 -10.06 0.33
CA LEU A 86 2.25 -9.69 1.50
C LEU A 86 2.25 -8.18 1.73
N LEU A 87 3.39 -7.54 1.53
CA LEU A 87 3.48 -6.11 1.72
C LEU A 87 2.66 -5.36 0.69
N LEU A 88 2.66 -5.83 -0.56
CA LEU A 88 1.80 -5.24 -1.58
C LEU A 88 0.33 -5.42 -1.22
N ASP A 89 -0.05 -6.59 -0.71
CA ASP A 89 -1.42 -6.79 -0.25
C ASP A 89 -1.78 -5.80 0.84
N PHE A 90 -0.87 -5.55 1.78
CA PHE A 90 -1.09 -4.55 2.82
C PHE A 90 -1.29 -3.16 2.23
N MET A 91 -0.48 -2.81 1.24
CA MET A 91 -0.58 -1.48 0.61
C MET A 91 -1.91 -1.28 -0.10
N TYR A 92 -2.44 -2.34 -0.73
CA TYR A 92 -3.69 -2.23 -1.47
C TYR A 92 -4.92 -2.38 -0.59
N GLU A 93 -4.83 -3.17 0.47
CA GLU A 93 -6.00 -3.51 1.26
C GLU A 93 -6.01 -2.97 2.67
N GLY A 94 -4.87 -2.49 3.14
CA GLY A 94 -4.78 -1.92 4.49
C GLY A 94 -4.63 -2.94 5.60
N GLN A 95 -4.63 -4.22 5.26
CA GLN A 95 -4.41 -5.28 6.24
C GLN A 95 -3.92 -6.54 5.53
N VAL A 96 -3.23 -7.38 6.27
CA VAL A 96 -2.71 -8.62 5.74
C VAL A 96 -2.43 -9.57 6.91
N ASN A 97 -2.56 -10.86 6.67
CA ASN A 97 -2.21 -11.86 7.65
C ASN A 97 -0.80 -12.37 7.36
N VAL A 98 0.06 -12.30 8.35
CA VAL A 98 1.45 -12.71 8.21
C VAL A 98 1.73 -13.82 9.20
N GLY A 99 2.28 -14.94 8.71
CA GLY A 99 2.64 -16.05 9.57
C GLY A 99 3.76 -15.66 10.54
N GLN A 100 3.77 -16.30 11.69
CA GLN A 100 4.74 -15.96 12.74
C GLN A 100 6.17 -16.13 12.25
N ASP A 101 6.41 -17.15 11.42
CA ASP A 101 7.76 -17.42 10.91
C ASP A 101 8.28 -16.31 10.02
N ASN A 102 7.39 -15.56 9.39
CA ASN A 102 7.76 -14.50 8.45
C ASN A 102 7.54 -13.10 9.01
N LEU A 103 7.03 -13.00 10.22
CA LEU A 103 6.67 -11.70 10.76
C LEU A 103 7.85 -10.75 10.85
N ASN A 104 8.99 -11.23 11.36
CA ASN A 104 10.15 -10.37 11.52
C ASN A 104 10.72 -9.90 10.18
N SER A 105 10.82 -10.79 9.19
CA SER A 105 11.32 -10.40 7.88
C SER A 105 10.34 -9.47 7.17
N PHE A 106 9.05 -9.70 7.32
CA PHE A 106 8.02 -8.83 6.78
C PHE A 106 8.12 -7.41 7.36
N LEU A 107 8.22 -7.31 8.68
CA LEU A 107 8.32 -6.01 9.34
C LEU A 107 9.61 -5.29 9.00
N ALA A 108 10.71 -6.03 8.85
CA ALA A 108 11.97 -5.45 8.43
C ALA A 108 11.85 -4.87 7.01
N LEU A 109 11.18 -5.57 6.11
CA LEU A 109 10.96 -5.07 4.76
C LEU A 109 10.07 -3.82 4.78
N ALA A 110 9.00 -3.86 5.57
CA ALA A 110 8.11 -2.71 5.69
C ALA A 110 8.85 -1.48 6.19
N GLU A 111 9.78 -1.67 7.12
CA GLU A 111 10.59 -0.57 7.62
C GLU A 111 11.57 -0.06 6.57
N ARG A 112 12.22 -0.96 5.84
CA ARG A 112 13.13 -0.57 4.76
C ARG A 112 12.42 0.27 3.71
N LEU A 113 11.20 -0.08 3.38
CA LEU A 113 10.41 0.63 2.37
C LEU A 113 9.58 1.76 2.96
N GLN A 114 9.67 1.96 4.26
CA GLN A 114 8.97 3.03 4.96
C GLN A 114 7.48 3.02 4.66
N VAL A 115 6.87 1.86 4.86
CA VAL A 115 5.45 1.68 4.61
C VAL A 115 4.65 2.28 5.76
N LYS A 116 3.70 3.14 5.40
CA LYS A 116 2.86 3.81 6.39
C LYS A 116 2.04 2.77 7.15
N GLY A 117 1.86 3.02 8.43
CA GLY A 117 1.14 2.09 9.29
C GLY A 117 2.01 1.02 9.90
N LEU A 118 3.18 0.76 9.32
CA LEU A 118 4.11 -0.27 9.79
C LEU A 118 5.51 0.26 10.09
N THR A 119 5.70 1.57 9.97
CA THR A 119 7.00 2.17 10.25
C THR A 119 7.18 2.38 11.75
N THR A 120 8.46 2.45 12.13
CA THR A 120 8.84 2.34 13.52
C THR A 120 8.59 3.53 14.40
N ASN A 121 8.45 4.68 13.88
CA ASN A 121 8.42 5.90 14.70
C ASN A 121 7.28 5.89 15.68
N ASN A 122 7.52 5.48 16.89
CA ASN A 122 6.57 5.54 18.01
C ASN A 122 5.34 4.64 17.90
N ASN A 123 5.16 3.96 16.78
CA ASN A 123 3.95 3.15 16.58
C ASN A 123 4.22 1.66 16.49
N ILE A 124 5.49 1.24 16.57
CA ILE A 124 5.82 -0.17 16.46
C ILE A 124 5.10 -1.01 17.50
N ALA A 125 5.15 -0.57 18.75
CA ALA A 125 4.55 -1.34 19.83
C ALA A 125 3.06 -1.52 19.61
N SER A 126 2.37 -0.45 19.19
CA SER A 126 0.94 -0.53 18.90
C SER A 126 0.66 -1.46 17.74
N ASN A 127 1.46 -1.36 16.69
CA ASN A 127 1.26 -2.20 15.52
C ASN A 127 1.52 -3.67 15.84
N LEU A 128 2.57 -3.95 16.60
CA LEU A 128 2.85 -5.32 17.01
C LEU A 128 1.77 -5.88 17.89
N ASN A 129 1.26 -5.08 18.82
CA ASN A 129 0.18 -5.52 19.67
C ASN A 129 -1.08 -5.82 18.87
N ASN A 130 -1.40 -5.00 17.89
CA ASN A 130 -2.55 -5.23 17.03
C ASN A 130 -2.39 -6.49 16.20
N ILE A 131 -1.20 -6.72 15.69
CA ILE A 131 -0.90 -7.92 14.91
C ILE A 131 -1.03 -9.16 15.80
N GLN A 132 -0.48 -9.11 17.00
CA GLN A 132 -0.57 -10.23 17.93
C GLN A 132 -2.01 -10.52 18.33
N LYS A 133 -2.79 -9.48 18.57
CA LYS A 133 -4.20 -9.66 18.91
C LYS A 133 -4.96 -10.37 17.79
N ARG A 134 -4.69 -10.00 16.54
CA ARG A 134 -5.33 -10.66 15.40
C ARG A 134 -4.96 -12.13 15.32
N THR A 135 -3.69 -12.44 15.52
CA THR A 135 -3.22 -13.81 15.48
C THR A 135 -3.92 -14.65 16.54
N ILE A 136 -4.07 -14.11 17.75
CA ILE A 136 -4.76 -14.80 18.83
C ILE A 136 -6.23 -15.02 18.48
N ASN A 137 -6.87 -14.02 17.93
CA ASN A 137 -8.30 -14.09 17.62
C ASN A 137 -8.61 -15.06 16.49
N GLN A 138 -7.64 -15.39 15.66
CA GLN A 138 -7.83 -16.33 14.56
C GLN A 138 -7.71 -17.79 14.98
N ARG A 139 -7.35 -18.02 16.21
CA ARG A 139 -7.30 -19.38 16.73
C ARG A 139 -8.67 -19.79 17.23
#